data_49cb72a1bad60006553838b58619a47f
#
_entry.id   49cb72a1bad60006553838b58619a47f
#
_cell.length_a   1.000
_cell.length_b   1.000
_cell.length_c   1.000
_cell.angle_alpha   90.00
_cell.angle_beta   90.00
_cell.angle_gamma   90.00
#
_symmetry.space_group_name_H-M   'P 1'
#
loop_
_entity.id
_entity.type
_entity.pdbx_description
1 polymer ?
#
loop_
_entity_poly.entity_id
_entity_poly.type
_entity_poly.pdbx_seq_one_letter_code
_entity_poly.pdbx_strand_id
1 'polypeptide(L)'
;GRNALFLLYAAIYAKGQGINDIITGVCETDFSGYPDCRDVFIKSMNVTLNLAMDYPFNLKTPLMYLTKAQTWALADELGALDYIREHTHTCYEGVEGGCGECPSCKLRDKGLLEYLATKVKA
;
A
#
# COMPACT_ATOMS: atom_id res chain seq x y z
N GLY A 1 -14.66 1.69 -0.34
CA GLY A 1 -14.93 1.06 0.96
C GLY A 1 -14.24 -0.29 1.20
N ARG A 2 -13.57 -0.81 0.18
CA ARG A 2 -12.92 -2.12 0.30
C ARG A 2 -11.83 -2.16 1.37
N ASN A 3 -11.04 -1.08 1.51
CA ASN A 3 -10.01 -1.02 2.55
C ASN A 3 -10.62 -0.99 3.95
N ALA A 4 -11.78 -0.35 4.13
CA ALA A 4 -12.49 -0.38 5.42
C ALA A 4 -12.84 -1.82 5.80
N LEU A 5 -13.34 -2.60 4.85
CA LEU A 5 -13.68 -4.00 5.07
C LEU A 5 -12.43 -4.84 5.40
N PHE A 6 -11.35 -4.66 4.65
CA PHE A 6 -10.11 -5.37 4.87
C PHE A 6 -9.50 -5.06 6.25
N LEU A 7 -9.52 -3.79 6.65
CA LEU A 7 -8.99 -3.38 7.95
C LEU A 7 -9.84 -3.93 9.10
N LEU A 8 -11.16 -3.97 8.92
CA LEU A 8 -12.04 -4.56 9.92
C LEU A 8 -11.73 -6.04 10.14
N TYR A 9 -11.63 -6.82 9.06
CA TYR A 9 -11.27 -8.24 9.17
C TYR A 9 -9.88 -8.44 9.76
N ALA A 10 -8.90 -7.63 9.32
CA ALA A 10 -7.55 -7.70 9.86
C ALA A 10 -7.53 -7.42 11.37
N ALA A 11 -8.31 -6.43 11.82
CA ALA A 11 -8.41 -6.09 13.24
C ALA A 11 -9.03 -7.21 14.07
N ILE A 12 -10.10 -7.84 13.57
CA ILE A 12 -10.73 -8.97 14.23
C ILE A 12 -9.73 -10.11 14.42
N TYR A 13 -9.00 -10.43 13.36
CA TYR A 13 -7.96 -11.47 13.41
C TYR A 13 -6.82 -11.07 14.37
N ALA A 14 -6.31 -9.86 14.27
CA ALA A 14 -5.20 -9.36 15.07
C ALA A 14 -5.54 -9.42 16.57
N LYS A 15 -6.74 -8.97 16.95
CA LYS A 15 -7.19 -9.04 18.34
C LYS A 15 -7.21 -10.47 18.85
N GLY A 16 -7.71 -11.41 18.04
CA GLY A 16 -7.75 -12.84 18.38
C GLY A 16 -6.36 -13.44 18.61
N GLN A 17 -5.33 -12.84 17.99
CA GLN A 17 -3.93 -13.28 18.11
C GLN A 17 -3.12 -12.46 19.10
N GLY A 18 -3.72 -11.48 19.76
CA GLY A 18 -3.00 -10.58 20.67
C GLY A 18 -2.05 -9.62 19.96
N ILE A 19 -2.32 -9.29 18.70
CA ILE A 19 -1.49 -8.41 17.87
C ILE A 19 -2.11 -7.01 17.82
N ASN A 20 -1.28 -5.98 18.03
CA ASN A 20 -1.73 -4.58 18.03
C ASN A 20 -1.45 -3.87 16.69
N ASP A 21 -0.36 -4.22 16.01
CA ASP A 21 0.11 -3.53 14.82
C ASP A 21 -0.45 -4.17 13.55
N ILE A 22 -1.05 -3.34 12.70
CA ILE A 22 -1.54 -3.74 11.37
C ILE A 22 -0.88 -2.82 10.36
N ILE A 23 -0.19 -3.39 9.38
CA ILE A 23 0.52 -2.63 8.35
C ILE A 23 -0.24 -2.76 7.03
N THR A 24 -0.48 -1.63 6.38
CA THR A 24 -1.08 -1.60 5.04
C THR A 24 -0.27 -0.71 4.12
N GLY A 25 -0.25 -1.06 2.84
CA GLY A 25 0.50 -0.36 1.82
C GLY A 25 -0.25 0.77 1.12
N VAL A 26 -1.29 1.31 1.73
CA VAL A 26 -2.05 2.42 1.13
C VAL A 26 -1.20 3.68 1.01
N CYS A 27 -1.52 4.51 0.01
CA CYS A 27 -0.77 5.69 -0.34
C CYS A 27 -1.73 6.75 -0.89
N GLU A 28 -1.69 7.98 -0.34
CA GLU A 28 -2.56 9.06 -0.83
C GLU A 28 -1.93 9.90 -1.94
N THR A 29 -0.62 9.76 -2.17
CA THR A 29 0.06 10.41 -3.30
C THR A 29 -0.25 9.74 -4.62
N ASP A 30 -0.89 8.58 -4.57
CA ASP A 30 -1.32 7.83 -5.72
C ASP A 30 -2.56 8.50 -6.33
N PHE A 31 -2.53 8.79 -7.63
CA PHE A 31 -3.63 9.46 -8.33
C PHE A 31 -4.86 8.57 -8.56
N SER A 32 -4.92 7.41 -7.93
CA SER A 32 -6.09 6.53 -8.00
C SER A 32 -7.36 7.18 -7.45
N GLY A 33 -7.19 8.19 -6.56
CA GLY A 33 -8.30 8.97 -6.03
C GLY A 33 -9.23 8.22 -5.07
N TYR A 34 -8.86 7.04 -4.62
CA TYR A 34 -9.69 6.28 -3.70
C TYR A 34 -9.74 6.93 -2.32
N PRO A 35 -10.92 7.30 -1.83
CA PRO A 35 -11.05 7.95 -0.51
C PRO A 35 -10.49 7.12 0.64
N ASP A 36 -10.59 5.81 0.54
CA ASP A 36 -10.15 4.87 1.57
C ASP A 36 -8.65 4.54 1.53
N CYS A 37 -7.87 5.30 0.75
CA CYS A 37 -6.41 5.28 0.78
C CYS A 37 -5.82 6.51 1.46
N ARG A 38 -6.63 7.46 1.90
CA ARG A 38 -6.18 8.72 2.50
C ARG A 38 -5.78 8.53 3.95
N ASP A 39 -4.80 9.32 4.39
CA ASP A 39 -4.33 9.27 5.78
C ASP A 39 -5.44 9.58 6.79
N VAL A 40 -6.30 10.56 6.50
CA VAL A 40 -7.43 10.91 7.36
C VAL A 40 -8.41 9.74 7.53
N PHE A 41 -8.62 8.96 6.47
CA PHE A 41 -9.45 7.75 6.56
C PHE A 41 -8.80 6.72 7.48
N ILE A 42 -7.51 6.45 7.31
CA ILE A 42 -6.78 5.46 8.13
C ILE A 42 -6.82 5.86 9.59
N LYS A 43 -6.59 7.14 9.92
CA LYS A 43 -6.66 7.63 11.30
C LYS A 43 -8.06 7.48 11.89
N SER A 44 -9.09 7.82 11.13
CA SER A 44 -10.47 7.64 11.55
C SER A 44 -10.80 6.17 11.77
N MET A 45 -10.37 5.30 10.87
CA MET A 45 -10.58 3.85 10.96
C MET A 45 -9.89 3.28 12.21
N ASN A 46 -8.66 3.76 12.51
CA ASN A 46 -7.93 3.33 13.70
C ASN A 46 -8.73 3.62 14.98
N VAL A 47 -9.27 4.82 15.10
CA VAL A 47 -10.11 5.21 16.24
C VAL A 47 -11.37 4.33 16.29
N THR A 48 -12.02 4.15 15.16
CA THR A 48 -13.25 3.34 15.06
C THR A 48 -13.02 1.91 15.52
N LEU A 49 -11.93 1.29 15.06
CA LEU A 49 -11.59 -0.09 15.44
C LEU A 49 -11.27 -0.20 16.92
N ASN A 50 -10.54 0.77 17.47
CA ASN A 50 -10.21 0.80 18.89
C ASN A 50 -11.46 0.88 19.76
N LEU A 51 -12.40 1.73 19.37
CA LEU A 51 -13.66 1.89 20.09
C LEU A 51 -14.58 0.67 19.92
N ALA A 52 -14.65 0.14 18.70
CA ALA A 52 -15.51 -1.00 18.39
C ALA A 52 -15.14 -2.26 19.15
N MET A 53 -13.86 -2.46 19.42
CA MET A 53 -13.33 -3.69 20.00
C MET A 53 -12.67 -3.50 21.36
N ASP A 54 -12.66 -2.27 21.87
CA ASP A 54 -11.97 -1.91 23.12
C ASP A 54 -10.55 -2.49 23.14
N TYR A 55 -9.75 -2.15 22.10
CA TYR A 55 -8.44 -2.73 21.90
C TYR A 55 -7.52 -1.72 21.19
N PRO A 56 -6.24 -1.60 21.58
CA PRO A 56 -5.34 -0.56 21.07
C PRO A 56 -4.66 -0.99 19.77
N PHE A 57 -5.36 -0.91 18.65
CA PHE A 57 -4.74 -1.14 17.34
C PHE A 57 -3.87 0.03 16.92
N ASN A 58 -2.78 -0.27 16.21
CA ASN A 58 -1.94 0.70 15.53
C ASN A 58 -1.93 0.39 14.04
N LEU A 59 -2.65 1.17 13.25
CA LEU A 59 -2.63 1.05 11.80
C LEU A 59 -1.40 1.80 11.28
N LYS A 60 -0.45 1.09 10.69
CA LYS A 60 0.80 1.64 10.17
C LYS A 60 0.77 1.71 8.66
N THR A 61 1.13 2.87 8.12
CA THR A 61 1.07 3.14 6.68
C THR A 61 2.41 3.71 6.20
N PRO A 62 3.46 2.86 6.12
CA PRO A 62 4.81 3.33 5.80
C PRO A 62 4.95 3.94 4.40
N LEU A 63 4.00 3.68 3.50
CA LEU A 63 4.04 4.19 2.13
C LEU A 63 3.11 5.39 1.89
N MET A 64 2.42 5.89 2.93
CA MET A 64 1.33 6.86 2.77
C MET A 64 1.71 8.09 1.94
N TYR A 65 2.89 8.64 2.15
CA TYR A 65 3.34 9.87 1.50
C TYR A 65 4.45 9.66 0.46
N LEU A 66 4.71 8.40 0.08
CA LEU A 66 5.68 8.09 -0.95
C LEU A 66 5.03 8.07 -2.32
N THR A 67 5.73 8.61 -3.33
CA THR A 67 5.36 8.41 -4.73
C THR A 67 5.67 6.97 -5.15
N LYS A 68 5.16 6.53 -6.29
CA LYS A 68 5.50 5.20 -6.81
C LYS A 68 7.00 5.04 -7.03
N ALA A 69 7.66 6.09 -7.55
CA ALA A 69 9.12 6.07 -7.72
C ALA A 69 9.85 5.92 -6.39
N GLN A 70 9.41 6.64 -5.35
CA GLN A 70 9.98 6.53 -4.01
C GLN A 70 9.72 5.15 -3.39
N THR A 71 8.59 4.54 -3.67
CA THR A 71 8.26 3.19 -3.20
C THR A 71 9.20 2.16 -3.85
N TRP A 72 9.48 2.30 -5.15
CA TRP A 72 10.48 1.46 -5.82
C TRP A 72 11.89 1.70 -5.26
N ALA A 73 12.23 2.95 -4.94
CA ALA A 73 13.50 3.29 -4.32
C ALA A 73 13.65 2.59 -2.96
N LEU A 74 12.60 2.60 -2.15
CA LEU A 74 12.59 1.91 -0.85
C LEU A 74 12.77 0.39 -1.04
N ALA A 75 12.11 -0.20 -2.03
CA ALA A 75 12.27 -1.62 -2.34
C ALA A 75 13.72 -1.97 -2.68
N ASP A 76 14.37 -1.13 -3.47
CA ASP A 76 15.78 -1.33 -3.85
C ASP A 76 16.72 -1.15 -2.66
N GLU A 77 16.48 -0.13 -1.83
CA GLU A 77 17.24 0.11 -0.59
C GLU A 77 17.18 -1.10 0.35
N LEU A 78 16.05 -1.77 0.40
CA LEU A 78 15.86 -2.98 1.21
C LEU A 78 16.34 -4.25 0.52
N GLY A 79 16.91 -4.15 -0.68
CA GLY A 79 17.40 -5.30 -1.44
C GLY A 79 16.30 -6.19 -2.01
N ALA A 80 15.09 -5.67 -2.17
CA ALA A 80 13.90 -6.43 -2.57
C ALA A 80 13.31 -6.00 -3.92
N LEU A 81 14.00 -5.13 -4.69
CA LEU A 81 13.48 -4.58 -5.94
C LEU A 81 13.05 -5.67 -6.92
N ASP A 82 13.93 -6.60 -7.21
CA ASP A 82 13.66 -7.66 -8.19
C ASP A 82 12.58 -8.60 -7.70
N TYR A 83 12.59 -8.92 -6.41
CA TYR A 83 11.57 -9.77 -5.82
C TYR A 83 10.17 -9.14 -5.94
N ILE A 84 10.04 -7.87 -5.59
CA ILE A 84 8.77 -7.14 -5.66
C ILE A 84 8.33 -7.01 -7.11
N ARG A 85 9.25 -6.70 -8.01
CA ARG A 85 8.97 -6.57 -9.44
C ARG A 85 8.38 -7.85 -10.03
N GLU A 86 8.91 -9.01 -9.64
CA GLU A 86 8.56 -10.31 -10.21
C GLU A 86 7.39 -11.01 -9.49
N HIS A 87 7.20 -10.76 -8.20
CA HIS A 87 6.30 -11.54 -7.36
C HIS A 87 5.09 -10.76 -6.80
N THR A 88 4.92 -9.50 -7.17
CA THR A 88 3.74 -8.74 -6.74
C THR A 88 2.78 -8.50 -7.91
N HIS A 89 1.50 -8.45 -7.58
CA HIS A 89 0.44 -8.24 -8.54
C HIS A 89 -0.23 -6.89 -8.32
N THR A 90 -0.37 -6.11 -9.39
CA THR A 90 -1.01 -4.79 -9.36
C THR A 90 -2.18 -4.68 -10.34
N CYS A 91 -2.16 -5.48 -11.39
CA CYS A 91 -3.10 -5.38 -12.52
C CYS A 91 -4.54 -5.68 -12.11
N TYR A 92 -5.46 -4.74 -12.36
CA TYR A 92 -6.90 -4.94 -12.10
C TYR A 92 -7.56 -5.89 -13.13
N GLU A 93 -6.94 -6.08 -14.28
CA GLU A 93 -7.44 -7.02 -15.31
C GLU A 93 -7.00 -8.47 -15.07
N GLY A 94 -6.21 -8.70 -14.03
CA GLY A 94 -5.76 -10.04 -13.65
C GLY A 94 -4.69 -10.64 -14.57
N VAL A 95 -4.05 -9.83 -15.41
CA VAL A 95 -3.00 -10.30 -16.32
C VAL A 95 -1.69 -10.49 -15.57
N GLU A 96 -1.12 -11.69 -15.65
CA GLU A 96 0.19 -11.98 -15.07
C GLU A 96 1.25 -11.10 -15.73
N GLY A 97 2.06 -10.44 -14.92
CA GLY A 97 3.05 -9.47 -15.42
C GLY A 97 2.47 -8.11 -15.76
N GLY A 98 1.15 -7.94 -15.67
CA GLY A 98 0.45 -6.68 -15.93
C GLY A 98 -0.05 -6.57 -17.36
N CYS A 99 -1.19 -5.88 -17.56
CA CYS A 99 -1.74 -5.61 -18.89
C CYS A 99 -1.09 -4.39 -19.57
N GLY A 100 -0.41 -3.52 -18.77
CA GLY A 100 0.18 -2.27 -19.26
C GLY A 100 -0.83 -1.17 -19.59
N GLU A 101 -2.11 -1.44 -19.47
CA GLU A 101 -3.18 -0.55 -19.93
C GLU A 101 -4.01 0.04 -18.77
N CYS A 102 -4.26 -0.72 -17.70
CA CYS A 102 -5.07 -0.24 -16.61
C CYS A 102 -4.32 0.85 -15.80
N PRO A 103 -5.05 1.75 -15.10
CA PRO A 103 -4.41 2.83 -14.35
C PRO A 103 -3.34 2.36 -13.36
N SER A 104 -3.57 1.23 -12.70
CA SER A 104 -2.60 0.68 -11.75
C SER A 104 -1.31 0.22 -12.41
N CYS A 105 -1.40 -0.48 -13.55
CA CYS A 105 -0.23 -0.87 -14.33
C CYS A 105 0.55 0.34 -14.82
N LYS A 106 -0.15 1.38 -15.31
CA LYS A 106 0.48 2.60 -15.79
C LYS A 106 1.23 3.33 -14.67
N LEU A 107 0.64 3.45 -13.48
CA LEU A 107 1.28 4.07 -12.33
C LEU A 107 2.51 3.27 -11.87
N ARG A 108 2.38 1.96 -11.81
CA ARG A 108 3.47 1.07 -11.43
C ARG A 108 4.66 1.19 -12.38
N ASP A 109 4.39 1.08 -13.68
CA ASP A 109 5.43 1.09 -14.72
C ASP A 109 6.09 2.47 -14.80
N LYS A 110 5.31 3.54 -14.75
CA LYS A 110 5.82 4.90 -14.74
C LYS A 110 6.74 5.14 -13.54
N GLY A 111 6.32 4.73 -12.35
CA GLY A 111 7.11 4.88 -11.13
C GLY A 111 8.43 4.15 -11.20
N LEU A 112 8.42 2.93 -11.72
CA LEU A 112 9.64 2.14 -11.91
C LEU A 112 10.60 2.80 -12.88
N LEU A 113 10.11 3.28 -14.02
CA LEU A 113 10.92 3.96 -15.02
C LEU A 113 11.51 5.26 -14.46
N GLU A 114 10.75 6.05 -13.72
CA GLU A 114 11.24 7.26 -13.06
C GLU A 114 12.38 6.95 -12.08
N TYR A 115 12.20 5.92 -11.28
CA TYR A 115 13.23 5.49 -10.32
C TYR A 115 14.50 5.03 -11.03
N LEU A 116 14.38 4.18 -12.03
CA LEU A 116 15.52 3.65 -12.76
C LEU A 116 16.30 4.77 -13.49
N ALA A 117 15.60 5.78 -14.03
CA ALA A 117 16.23 6.94 -14.64
C ALA A 117 17.04 7.75 -13.62
N THR A 118 16.54 7.91 -12.40
CA THR A 118 17.27 8.56 -11.30
C THR A 118 18.50 7.79 -10.92
N LYS A 119 18.41 6.46 -10.84
CA LYS A 119 19.53 5.59 -10.48
C LYS A 119 20.67 5.65 -11.51
N VAL A 120 20.34 5.75 -12.80
CA VAL A 120 21.35 5.85 -13.87
C VAL A 120 22.10 7.18 -13.83
N LYS A 121 21.44 8.25 -13.38
CA LYS A 121 22.03 9.60 -13.26
C LYS A 121 22.92 9.76 -12.02
N ALA A 122 22.76 8.91 -11.06
CA ALA A 122 23.59 8.90 -9.86
C ALA A 122 24.89 8.16 -10.11
#